data_8d6682765940fe76511a60f7bb6439e1
#
_entry.id   8d6682765940fe76511a60f7bb6439e1
#
_cell.length_a   1.000
_cell.length_b   1.000
_cell.length_c   1.000
_cell.angle_alpha   90.00
_cell.angle_beta   90.00
_cell.angle_gamma   90.00
#
_symmetry.space_group_name_H-M   'P 1'
#
loop_
_entity.id
_entity.type
_entity.pdbx_description
1 polymer ?
#
loop_
_entity_poly.entity_id
_entity_poly.type
_entity_poly.pdbx_seq_one_letter_code
_entity_poly.pdbx_strand_id
1 'polypeptide(L)'
;MSTKTGRGGSGQKPIRTFAEYQAMVERTDESKKVIVSLLGLAGEFGDINSTFKKLVLQSDSRTLRADLREDIGDILWYLTSLAVLHKIPLQEAARESAHKAERLYSLGEVNHFDDGFDDEERLPRQFSVTFSEKRNGKQLLVRIMVSGVIVGDTLTDNAHKGDGYRYHDVFHLAYAAVLGWSPVIRRLLRRKRKSNSRIDEIEDGGRAAVVEEAISVLVFNEAPQRGWYGKESSVDIGLLKTIIRLTAGLEVHRCTAKQWKAAIIQGYTAFKQLQDHRGGRVDVDLDRQTLTYYPPPVPEGAL
;
A
#
# COMPACT_ATOMS: atom_id res chain seq x y z
N MET A 1 -35.61 -43.93 -51.29
CA MET A 1 -35.83 -42.52 -50.98
C MET A 1 -35.29 -42.23 -49.58
N SER A 2 -34.14 -41.60 -49.51
CA SER A 2 -33.38 -41.38 -48.29
C SER A 2 -33.56 -39.93 -47.91
N THR A 3 -34.24 -39.66 -46.80
CA THR A 3 -34.39 -38.31 -46.26
C THR A 3 -33.27 -38.07 -45.23
N LYS A 4 -32.28 -37.28 -45.64
CA LYS A 4 -31.27 -36.71 -44.74
C LYS A 4 -31.93 -35.55 -43.98
N THR A 5 -32.19 -35.75 -42.65
CA THR A 5 -32.45 -34.69 -41.73
C THR A 5 -31.14 -34.07 -41.28
N GLY A 6 -30.78 -32.91 -41.85
CA GLY A 6 -29.65 -32.13 -41.42
C GLY A 6 -29.95 -31.47 -40.04
N ARG A 7 -29.23 -31.89 -38.97
CA ARG A 7 -29.14 -31.15 -37.75
C ARG A 7 -28.19 -29.96 -37.98
N GLY A 8 -28.78 -28.77 -38.20
CA GLY A 8 -28.02 -27.52 -38.17
C GLY A 8 -27.60 -27.23 -36.76
N GLY A 9 -26.39 -27.60 -36.39
CA GLY A 9 -25.72 -27.10 -35.19
C GLY A 9 -25.39 -25.62 -35.41
N SER A 10 -26.11 -24.70 -34.73
CA SER A 10 -25.70 -23.30 -34.67
C SER A 10 -24.37 -23.20 -33.93
N GLY A 11 -23.30 -23.18 -34.70
CA GLY A 11 -21.95 -23.00 -34.14
C GLY A 11 -21.83 -21.62 -33.51
N GLN A 12 -22.20 -21.49 -32.25
CA GLN A 12 -21.89 -20.30 -31.48
C GLN A 12 -20.37 -20.10 -31.48
N LYS A 13 -19.92 -18.95 -32.00
CA LYS A 13 -18.51 -18.58 -31.90
C LYS A 13 -18.10 -18.54 -30.43
N PRO A 14 -16.96 -19.14 -30.05
CA PRO A 14 -16.49 -19.11 -28.67
C PRO A 14 -16.23 -17.66 -28.25
N ILE A 15 -16.74 -17.27 -27.10
CA ILE A 15 -16.47 -15.97 -26.47
C ILE A 15 -15.03 -15.97 -25.97
N ARG A 16 -14.22 -15.00 -26.42
CA ARG A 16 -12.78 -14.89 -26.10
C ARG A 16 -12.41 -13.59 -25.38
N THR A 17 -13.27 -12.58 -25.43
CA THR A 17 -13.01 -11.26 -24.86
C THR A 17 -14.20 -10.76 -24.06
N PHE A 18 -13.96 -9.82 -23.12
CA PHE A 18 -15.02 -9.14 -22.42
C PHE A 18 -15.95 -8.35 -23.36
N ALA A 19 -15.41 -7.80 -24.45
CA ALA A 19 -16.22 -7.08 -25.44
C ALA A 19 -17.19 -8.01 -26.16
N GLU A 20 -16.77 -9.23 -26.55
CA GLU A 20 -17.67 -10.22 -27.16
C GLU A 20 -18.74 -10.69 -26.18
N TYR A 21 -18.38 -10.87 -24.91
CA TYR A 21 -19.32 -11.22 -23.86
C TYR A 21 -20.36 -10.10 -23.64
N GLN A 22 -19.90 -8.85 -23.53
CA GLN A 22 -20.76 -7.68 -23.38
C GLN A 22 -21.75 -7.53 -24.54
N ALA A 23 -21.30 -7.72 -25.78
CA ALA A 23 -22.16 -7.69 -26.95
C ALA A 23 -23.18 -8.86 -26.96
N MET A 24 -22.85 -10.00 -26.39
CA MET A 24 -23.78 -11.11 -26.21
C MET A 24 -24.85 -10.75 -25.18
N VAL A 25 -24.49 -10.24 -24.02
CA VAL A 25 -25.43 -9.83 -22.96
C VAL A 25 -26.35 -8.71 -23.46
N GLU A 26 -25.85 -7.71 -24.18
CA GLU A 26 -26.66 -6.64 -24.77
C GLU A 26 -27.78 -7.16 -25.65
N ARG A 27 -27.55 -8.26 -26.38
CA ARG A 27 -28.54 -8.90 -27.23
C ARG A 27 -29.53 -9.78 -26.47
N THR A 28 -29.11 -10.35 -25.33
CA THR A 28 -29.90 -11.34 -24.57
C THR A 28 -30.61 -10.75 -23.37
N ASP A 29 -30.26 -9.54 -22.93
CA ASP A 29 -30.97 -8.85 -21.85
C ASP A 29 -32.27 -8.21 -22.40
N GLU A 30 -33.38 -8.89 -22.18
CA GLU A 30 -34.70 -8.43 -22.55
C GLU A 30 -35.25 -7.38 -21.58
N SER A 31 -34.81 -7.38 -20.34
CA SER A 31 -35.35 -6.52 -19.29
C SER A 31 -34.94 -5.06 -19.44
N LYS A 32 -33.69 -4.81 -19.81
CA LYS A 32 -33.09 -3.47 -19.96
C LYS A 32 -33.37 -2.53 -18.78
N LYS A 33 -33.49 -3.08 -17.57
CA LYS A 33 -33.81 -2.35 -16.35
C LYS A 33 -32.74 -2.56 -15.27
N VAL A 34 -32.14 -1.48 -14.79
CA VAL A 34 -31.14 -1.47 -13.72
C VAL A 34 -31.60 -2.24 -12.48
N ILE A 35 -32.86 -2.05 -12.08
CA ILE A 35 -33.40 -2.72 -10.89
C ILE A 35 -33.47 -4.24 -11.05
N VAL A 36 -33.71 -4.76 -12.24
CA VAL A 36 -33.75 -6.19 -12.52
C VAL A 36 -32.34 -6.78 -12.38
N SER A 37 -31.35 -6.10 -12.96
CA SER A 37 -29.95 -6.54 -12.83
C SER A 37 -29.45 -6.50 -11.39
N LEU A 38 -29.82 -5.50 -10.59
CA LEU A 38 -29.49 -5.41 -9.17
C LEU A 38 -30.13 -6.52 -8.33
N LEU A 39 -31.43 -6.79 -8.55
CA LEU A 39 -32.14 -7.86 -7.85
C LEU A 39 -31.60 -9.24 -8.25
N GLY A 40 -31.27 -9.43 -9.53
CA GLY A 40 -30.61 -10.65 -9.99
C GLY A 40 -29.28 -10.86 -9.31
N LEU A 41 -28.40 -9.86 -9.28
CA LEU A 41 -27.13 -9.95 -8.52
C LEU A 41 -27.35 -10.34 -7.06
N ALA A 42 -28.35 -9.77 -6.39
CA ALA A 42 -28.65 -10.10 -5.00
C ALA A 42 -29.11 -11.57 -4.84
N GLY A 43 -29.88 -12.08 -5.81
CA GLY A 43 -30.28 -13.49 -5.88
C GLY A 43 -29.08 -14.43 -6.01
N GLU A 44 -28.22 -14.21 -7.01
CA GLU A 44 -27.05 -15.04 -7.27
C GLU A 44 -26.04 -15.04 -6.10
N PHE A 45 -25.87 -13.89 -5.41
CA PHE A 45 -25.11 -13.88 -4.15
C PHE A 45 -25.74 -14.75 -3.07
N GLY A 46 -27.07 -14.81 -3.00
CA GLY A 46 -27.81 -15.71 -2.12
C GLY A 46 -27.54 -17.18 -2.44
N ASP A 47 -27.47 -17.53 -3.71
CA ASP A 47 -27.24 -18.89 -4.18
C ASP A 47 -25.80 -19.35 -3.89
N ILE A 48 -24.77 -18.52 -4.13
CA ILE A 48 -23.40 -18.78 -3.68
C ILE A 48 -23.37 -19.02 -2.17
N ASN A 49 -23.99 -18.18 -1.36
CA ASN A 49 -24.03 -18.37 0.09
C ASN A 49 -24.71 -19.69 0.49
N SER A 50 -25.78 -20.09 -0.21
CA SER A 50 -26.49 -21.35 -0.02
C SER A 50 -25.59 -22.54 -0.38
N THR A 51 -24.85 -22.47 -1.46
CA THR A 51 -23.87 -23.47 -1.91
C THR A 51 -22.78 -23.68 -0.85
N PHE A 52 -22.18 -22.60 -0.34
CA PHE A 52 -21.18 -22.68 0.76
C PHE A 52 -21.79 -23.18 2.07
N LYS A 53 -23.01 -22.76 2.42
CA LYS A 53 -23.72 -23.28 3.60
C LYS A 53 -23.92 -24.80 3.53
N LYS A 54 -24.33 -25.34 2.38
CA LYS A 54 -24.45 -26.79 2.17
C LYS A 54 -23.10 -27.50 2.36
N LEU A 55 -22.03 -26.94 1.78
CA LEU A 55 -20.68 -27.49 1.94
C LEU A 55 -20.24 -27.57 3.41
N VAL A 56 -20.45 -26.49 4.19
CA VAL A 56 -20.10 -26.45 5.62
C VAL A 56 -20.91 -27.44 6.45
N LEU A 57 -22.20 -27.60 6.16
CA LEU A 57 -23.12 -28.44 6.92
C LEU A 57 -23.05 -29.91 6.52
N GLN A 58 -22.80 -30.24 5.26
CA GLN A 58 -22.92 -31.59 4.71
C GLN A 58 -21.58 -32.19 4.27
N SER A 59 -20.50 -31.40 4.25
CA SER A 59 -19.15 -31.80 3.80
C SER A 59 -19.10 -32.44 2.40
N ASP A 60 -20.15 -32.27 1.59
CA ASP A 60 -20.20 -32.77 0.21
C ASP A 60 -19.73 -31.68 -0.78
N SER A 61 -18.59 -31.91 -1.38
CA SER A 61 -17.95 -30.99 -2.32
C SER A 61 -18.03 -31.44 -3.77
N ARG A 62 -18.72 -32.53 -4.08
CA ARG A 62 -18.70 -33.17 -5.43
C ARG A 62 -19.27 -32.25 -6.52
N THR A 63 -20.31 -31.50 -6.22
CA THR A 63 -20.93 -30.56 -7.18
C THR A 63 -20.44 -29.13 -7.03
N LEU A 64 -19.78 -28.78 -5.92
CA LEU A 64 -19.37 -27.42 -5.56
C LEU A 64 -18.73 -26.62 -6.71
N ARG A 65 -17.81 -27.27 -7.45
CA ARG A 65 -17.12 -26.58 -8.54
C ARG A 65 -18.03 -26.31 -9.74
N ALA A 66 -19.02 -27.16 -9.98
CA ALA A 66 -19.99 -26.98 -11.05
C ALA A 66 -20.99 -25.88 -10.67
N ASP A 67 -21.53 -25.96 -9.45
CA ASP A 67 -22.50 -25.00 -8.90
C ASP A 67 -21.89 -23.59 -8.86
N LEU A 68 -20.66 -23.45 -8.31
CA LEU A 68 -19.96 -22.16 -8.31
C LEU A 68 -19.65 -21.61 -9.69
N ARG A 69 -19.42 -22.47 -10.69
CA ARG A 69 -19.19 -22.01 -12.06
C ARG A 69 -20.47 -21.40 -12.65
N GLU A 70 -21.61 -22.00 -12.38
CA GLU A 70 -22.93 -21.53 -12.79
C GLU A 70 -23.21 -20.17 -12.10
N ASP A 71 -23.18 -20.14 -10.77
CA ASP A 71 -23.43 -18.92 -9.97
C ASP A 71 -22.53 -17.75 -10.39
N ILE A 72 -21.20 -18.01 -10.62
CA ILE A 72 -20.26 -17.00 -11.10
C ILE A 72 -20.63 -16.51 -12.51
N GLY A 73 -21.10 -17.43 -13.37
CA GLY A 73 -21.56 -17.09 -14.71
C GLY A 73 -22.75 -16.13 -14.69
N ASP A 74 -23.72 -16.40 -13.82
CA ASP A 74 -24.95 -15.62 -13.67
C ASP A 74 -24.66 -14.25 -13.03
N ILE A 75 -23.82 -14.18 -12.01
CA ILE A 75 -23.30 -12.92 -11.48
C ILE A 75 -22.63 -12.09 -12.57
N LEU A 76 -21.77 -12.72 -13.39
CA LEU A 76 -21.07 -12.04 -14.47
C LEU A 76 -22.07 -11.49 -15.51
N TRP A 77 -23.16 -12.22 -15.79
CA TRP A 77 -24.20 -11.79 -16.71
C TRP A 77 -24.90 -10.53 -16.19
N TYR A 78 -25.36 -10.51 -14.94
CA TYR A 78 -26.01 -9.35 -14.34
C TYR A 78 -25.09 -8.14 -14.19
N LEU A 79 -23.81 -8.35 -13.83
CA LEU A 79 -22.80 -7.28 -13.81
C LEU A 79 -22.58 -6.69 -15.19
N THR A 80 -22.56 -7.53 -16.21
CA THR A 80 -22.40 -7.08 -17.60
C THR A 80 -23.63 -6.34 -18.08
N SER A 81 -24.84 -6.78 -17.71
CA SER A 81 -26.08 -6.05 -17.99
C SER A 81 -26.04 -4.63 -17.40
N LEU A 82 -25.61 -4.47 -16.13
CA LEU A 82 -25.41 -3.14 -15.55
C LEU A 82 -24.39 -2.31 -16.33
N ALA A 83 -23.28 -2.90 -16.75
CA ALA A 83 -22.25 -2.21 -17.53
C ALA A 83 -22.81 -1.73 -18.89
N VAL A 84 -23.61 -2.56 -19.58
CA VAL A 84 -24.30 -2.20 -20.83
C VAL A 84 -25.26 -1.02 -20.60
N LEU A 85 -26.11 -1.10 -19.58
CA LEU A 85 -27.12 -0.05 -19.28
C LEU A 85 -26.49 1.30 -18.97
N HIS A 86 -25.27 1.31 -18.37
CA HIS A 86 -24.52 2.52 -18.06
C HIS A 86 -23.46 2.87 -19.11
N LYS A 87 -23.39 2.17 -20.22
CA LYS A 87 -22.39 2.37 -21.31
C LYS A 87 -20.95 2.29 -20.80
N ILE A 88 -20.68 1.40 -19.85
CA ILE A 88 -19.35 1.15 -19.32
C ILE A 88 -18.73 -0.04 -20.07
N PRO A 89 -17.58 0.12 -20.74
CA PRO A 89 -16.88 -1.01 -21.35
C PRO A 89 -16.38 -1.97 -20.26
N LEU A 90 -16.85 -3.21 -20.24
CA LEU A 90 -16.47 -4.21 -19.22
C LEU A 90 -14.97 -4.48 -19.22
N GLN A 91 -14.33 -4.47 -20.39
CA GLN A 91 -12.88 -4.58 -20.56
C GLN A 91 -12.12 -3.47 -19.81
N GLU A 92 -12.64 -2.25 -19.82
CA GLU A 92 -12.05 -1.10 -19.13
C GLU A 92 -12.18 -1.22 -17.62
N ALA A 93 -13.39 -1.55 -17.14
CA ALA A 93 -13.62 -1.82 -15.71
C ALA A 93 -12.71 -2.96 -15.18
N ALA A 94 -12.55 -4.03 -15.95
CA ALA A 94 -11.64 -5.13 -15.60
C ALA A 94 -10.18 -4.67 -15.55
N ARG A 95 -9.73 -3.87 -16.52
CA ARG A 95 -8.36 -3.33 -16.55
C ARG A 95 -8.09 -2.40 -15.38
N GLU A 96 -9.01 -1.48 -15.06
CA GLU A 96 -8.89 -0.60 -13.89
C GLU A 96 -8.82 -1.39 -12.59
N SER A 97 -9.65 -2.42 -12.46
CA SER A 97 -9.63 -3.32 -11.29
C SER A 97 -8.30 -4.07 -11.18
N ALA A 98 -7.74 -4.57 -12.30
CA ALA A 98 -6.45 -5.23 -12.32
C ALA A 98 -5.32 -4.28 -11.91
N HIS A 99 -5.26 -3.08 -12.50
CA HIS A 99 -4.28 -2.06 -12.10
C HIS A 99 -4.37 -1.67 -10.61
N LYS A 100 -5.59 -1.56 -10.08
CA LYS A 100 -5.80 -1.31 -8.66
C LYS A 100 -5.28 -2.47 -7.80
N ALA A 101 -5.53 -3.72 -8.20
CA ALA A 101 -5.03 -4.90 -7.50
C ALA A 101 -3.50 -4.98 -7.55
N GLU A 102 -2.89 -4.72 -8.71
CA GLU A 102 -1.43 -4.67 -8.85
C GLU A 102 -0.80 -3.64 -7.92
N ARG A 103 -1.34 -2.42 -7.88
CA ARG A 103 -0.86 -1.37 -6.96
C ARG A 103 -0.99 -1.73 -5.49
N LEU A 104 -1.98 -2.56 -5.13
CA LEU A 104 -2.20 -2.98 -3.74
C LEU A 104 -1.34 -4.18 -3.33
N TYR A 105 -1.10 -5.11 -4.25
CA TYR A 105 -0.57 -6.44 -3.90
C TYR A 105 0.76 -6.81 -4.57
N SER A 106 1.23 -6.07 -5.60
CA SER A 106 2.54 -6.34 -6.20
C SER A 106 3.70 -5.97 -5.28
N LEU A 107 4.85 -6.60 -5.51
CA LEU A 107 6.08 -6.30 -4.75
C LEU A 107 6.58 -4.87 -4.99
N GLY A 108 6.31 -4.31 -6.16
CA GLY A 108 6.89 -3.06 -6.64
C GLY A 108 8.37 -3.21 -7.02
N GLU A 109 8.88 -2.21 -7.69
CA GLU A 109 10.30 -2.09 -8.05
C GLU A 109 11.02 -1.20 -7.03
N VAL A 110 12.35 -1.33 -6.95
CA VAL A 110 13.18 -0.36 -6.21
C VAL A 110 13.07 0.99 -6.94
N ASN A 111 12.68 2.03 -6.24
CA ASN A 111 12.55 3.37 -6.81
C ASN A 111 13.72 4.23 -6.35
N HIS A 112 14.45 4.76 -7.32
CA HIS A 112 15.44 5.82 -7.11
C HIS A 112 14.97 7.04 -7.89
N PHE A 113 14.13 7.87 -7.26
CA PHE A 113 13.55 9.07 -7.89
C PHE A 113 14.57 10.16 -8.24
N ASP A 114 15.83 9.92 -7.92
CA ASP A 114 16.93 10.86 -8.08
C ASP A 114 18.09 10.36 -8.95
N ASP A 115 17.93 9.24 -9.66
CA ASP A 115 19.00 8.69 -10.53
C ASP A 115 19.47 9.64 -11.62
N GLY A 116 18.61 10.56 -12.08
CA GLY A 116 18.92 11.56 -13.08
C GLY A 116 19.58 12.85 -12.55
N PHE A 117 19.91 12.91 -11.24
CA PHE A 117 20.47 14.09 -10.60
C PHE A 117 21.95 13.90 -10.24
N ASP A 118 22.67 14.98 -9.94
CA ASP A 118 24.04 14.92 -9.47
C ASP A 118 24.15 14.34 -8.05
N ASP A 119 25.33 13.85 -7.68
CA ASP A 119 25.53 13.15 -6.41
C ASP A 119 25.17 13.99 -5.18
N GLU A 120 25.33 15.30 -5.24
CA GLU A 120 24.95 16.23 -4.18
C GLU A 120 23.44 16.35 -3.97
N GLU A 121 22.64 15.97 -4.97
CA GLU A 121 21.17 16.01 -4.95
C GLU A 121 20.54 14.62 -4.79
N ARG A 122 21.37 13.55 -4.78
CA ARG A 122 20.92 12.19 -4.52
C ARG A 122 20.89 11.89 -3.03
N LEU A 123 19.90 11.13 -2.59
CA LEU A 123 19.97 10.48 -1.29
C LEU A 123 21.14 9.48 -1.30
N PRO A 124 21.99 9.47 -0.25
CA PRO A 124 23.00 8.43 -0.12
C PRO A 124 22.32 7.06 -0.15
N ARG A 125 22.82 6.14 -0.97
CA ARG A 125 22.23 4.80 -1.08
C ARG A 125 22.39 4.00 0.21
N GLN A 126 23.44 4.31 0.99
CA GLN A 126 23.68 3.74 2.31
C GLN A 126 24.18 4.83 3.25
N PHE A 127 23.58 4.94 4.42
CA PHE A 127 24.03 5.84 5.48
C PHE A 127 23.53 5.38 6.85
N SER A 128 24.19 5.88 7.90
CA SER A 128 23.86 5.55 9.28
C SER A 128 23.37 6.79 10.03
N VAL A 129 22.35 6.62 10.84
CA VAL A 129 21.77 7.64 11.69
C VAL A 129 21.81 7.20 13.14
N THR A 130 22.35 8.03 14.02
CA THR A 130 22.41 7.76 15.45
C THR A 130 21.38 8.60 16.19
N PHE A 131 20.54 7.94 16.99
CA PHE A 131 19.58 8.56 17.89
C PHE A 131 20.16 8.54 19.31
N SER A 132 20.27 9.72 19.94
CA SER A 132 20.80 9.87 21.30
C SER A 132 19.77 10.53 22.19
N GLU A 133 19.23 9.77 23.15
CA GLU A 133 18.32 10.31 24.16
C GLU A 133 19.10 11.03 25.27
N LYS A 134 18.65 12.22 25.65
CA LYS A 134 19.16 12.97 26.78
C LYS A 134 17.99 13.44 27.63
N ARG A 135 18.23 13.56 28.93
CA ARG A 135 17.28 14.14 29.88
C ARG A 135 17.63 15.59 30.15
N ASN A 136 16.65 16.46 30.05
CA ASN A 136 16.76 17.85 30.49
C ASN A 136 15.64 18.14 31.50
N GLY A 137 15.96 18.10 32.80
CA GLY A 137 14.96 18.17 33.86
C GLY A 137 13.97 17.00 33.79
N LYS A 138 12.69 17.30 33.59
CA LYS A 138 11.62 16.30 33.43
C LYS A 138 11.40 15.85 31.99
N GLN A 139 12.01 16.53 31.02
CA GLN A 139 11.78 16.28 29.59
C GLN A 139 12.84 15.34 29.02
N LEU A 140 12.40 14.38 28.21
CA LEU A 140 13.27 13.54 27.40
C LEU A 140 13.42 14.17 26.01
N LEU A 141 14.66 14.24 25.55
CA LEU A 141 15.05 14.87 24.31
C LEU A 141 15.81 13.86 23.45
N VAL A 142 15.56 13.82 22.15
CA VAL A 142 16.32 13.00 21.20
C VAL A 142 17.04 13.91 20.22
N ARG A 143 18.32 13.64 20.02
CA ARG A 143 19.16 14.26 18.99
C ARG A 143 19.51 13.21 17.95
N ILE A 144 19.46 13.65 16.71
CA ILE A 144 19.79 12.82 15.55
C ILE A 144 21.15 13.26 14.99
N MET A 145 22.01 12.30 14.71
CA MET A 145 23.32 12.55 14.14
C MET A 145 23.55 11.67 12.91
N VAL A 146 24.12 12.28 11.87
CA VAL A 146 24.58 11.59 10.67
C VAL A 146 26.07 11.87 10.53
N SER A 147 26.87 10.81 10.42
CA SER A 147 28.36 10.93 10.38
C SER A 147 28.94 11.80 11.52
N GLY A 148 28.36 11.69 12.72
CA GLY A 148 28.79 12.43 13.91
C GLY A 148 28.32 13.90 13.96
N VAL A 149 27.61 14.39 12.94
CA VAL A 149 27.06 15.74 12.90
C VAL A 149 25.58 15.73 13.27
N ILE A 150 25.18 16.63 14.19
CA ILE A 150 23.75 16.78 14.56
C ILE A 150 23.00 17.34 13.34
N VAL A 151 21.90 16.68 12.98
CA VAL A 151 21.02 17.12 11.91
C VAL A 151 19.61 17.38 12.46
N GLY A 152 18.96 18.41 11.93
CA GLY A 152 17.61 18.83 12.38
C GLY A 152 17.60 19.41 13.80
N ASP A 153 16.39 19.50 14.34
CA ASP A 153 16.13 20.03 15.67
C ASP A 153 16.20 18.93 16.74
N THR A 154 16.27 19.33 17.99
CA THR A 154 16.12 18.40 19.12
C THR A 154 14.66 18.00 19.27
N LEU A 155 14.38 16.71 19.22
CA LEU A 155 13.03 16.16 19.21
C LEU A 155 12.51 15.92 20.63
N THR A 156 11.23 16.17 20.81
CA THR A 156 10.45 15.83 22.00
C THR A 156 9.20 15.06 21.61
N ASP A 157 8.47 14.54 22.59
CA ASP A 157 7.20 13.84 22.27
C ASP A 157 6.11 14.80 21.76
N ASN A 158 6.25 16.11 21.96
CA ASN A 158 5.25 17.11 21.57
C ASN A 158 3.81 16.78 22.04
N ALA A 159 3.71 16.07 23.17
CA ALA A 159 2.46 15.58 23.75
C ALA A 159 2.38 15.90 25.23
N HIS A 160 1.16 16.03 25.77
CA HIS A 160 0.93 16.26 27.21
C HIS A 160 1.45 15.10 28.06
N LYS A 161 1.37 13.87 27.55
CA LYS A 161 1.92 12.66 28.14
C LYS A 161 2.89 12.05 27.16
N GLY A 162 4.12 11.79 27.63
CA GLY A 162 5.15 11.17 26.79
C GLY A 162 4.72 9.82 26.25
N ASP A 163 4.82 9.64 24.94
CA ASP A 163 4.42 8.44 24.20
C ASP A 163 5.55 7.88 23.33
N GLY A 164 6.70 8.55 23.30
CA GLY A 164 7.88 8.16 22.53
C GLY A 164 7.95 8.77 21.13
N TYR A 165 7.00 9.64 20.74
CA TYR A 165 6.99 10.30 19.43
C TYR A 165 8.31 11.00 19.09
N ARG A 166 9.13 11.35 20.10
CA ARG A 166 10.50 11.90 19.92
C ARG A 166 11.43 11.05 19.05
N TYR A 167 11.05 9.80 18.73
CA TYR A 167 11.78 8.93 17.80
C TYR A 167 11.15 8.84 16.42
N HIS A 168 10.11 9.63 16.11
CA HIS A 168 9.31 9.51 14.89
C HIS A 168 10.11 9.66 13.58
N ASP A 169 11.24 10.38 13.60
CA ASP A 169 12.09 10.54 12.41
C ASP A 169 12.57 9.20 11.83
N VAL A 170 12.51 8.11 12.61
CA VAL A 170 12.81 6.77 12.10
C VAL A 170 11.80 6.32 11.03
N PHE A 171 10.57 6.85 11.03
CA PHE A 171 9.60 6.58 9.97
C PHE A 171 10.03 7.25 8.67
N HIS A 172 10.54 8.48 8.71
CA HIS A 172 11.10 9.17 7.55
C HIS A 172 12.29 8.40 6.96
N LEU A 173 13.15 7.83 7.83
CA LEU A 173 14.23 6.95 7.40
C LEU A 173 13.72 5.69 6.72
N ALA A 174 12.64 5.09 7.23
CA ALA A 174 12.02 3.92 6.62
C ALA A 174 11.38 4.24 5.26
N TYR A 175 10.77 5.42 5.11
CA TYR A 175 10.25 5.86 3.81
C TYR A 175 11.39 6.11 2.82
N ALA A 176 12.48 6.74 3.25
CA ALA A 176 13.68 6.90 2.42
C ALA A 176 14.25 5.54 1.99
N ALA A 177 14.44 4.60 2.94
CA ALA A 177 15.01 3.28 2.68
C ALA A 177 14.17 2.45 1.71
N VAL A 178 12.87 2.32 1.98
CA VAL A 178 12.00 1.35 1.30
C VAL A 178 11.35 1.92 0.05
N LEU A 179 11.00 3.22 0.08
CA LEU A 179 10.28 3.86 -1.02
C LEU A 179 11.21 4.69 -1.92
N GLY A 180 12.46 4.94 -1.51
CA GLY A 180 13.36 5.89 -2.17
C GLY A 180 12.87 7.35 -2.08
N TRP A 181 11.92 7.64 -1.18
CA TRP A 181 11.24 8.92 -1.07
C TRP A 181 11.17 9.39 0.39
N SER A 182 11.67 10.57 0.65
CA SER A 182 11.46 11.34 1.88
C SER A 182 11.89 12.79 1.67
N PRO A 183 10.99 13.73 1.41
CA PRO A 183 11.30 15.17 1.40
C PRO A 183 11.86 15.67 2.74
N VAL A 184 11.47 15.07 3.87
CA VAL A 184 12.02 15.41 5.19
C VAL A 184 13.50 15.04 5.27
N ILE A 185 13.88 13.80 4.93
CA ILE A 185 15.28 13.37 4.95
C ILE A 185 16.12 14.12 3.90
N ARG A 186 15.57 14.41 2.70
CA ARG A 186 16.25 15.25 1.71
C ARG A 186 16.62 16.62 2.29
N ARG A 187 15.70 17.23 3.01
CA ARG A 187 15.94 18.52 3.67
C ARG A 187 16.97 18.40 4.78
N LEU A 188 16.87 17.39 5.64
CA LEU A 188 17.80 17.14 6.74
C LEU A 188 19.24 16.90 6.25
N LEU A 189 19.40 16.11 5.17
CA LEU A 189 20.69 15.80 4.56
C LEU A 189 21.17 16.82 3.55
N ARG A 190 20.39 17.90 3.29
CA ARG A 190 20.67 18.92 2.27
C ARG A 190 20.77 18.33 0.85
N ARG A 191 19.92 17.37 0.53
CA ARG A 191 19.89 16.63 -0.74
C ARG A 191 18.66 16.97 -1.59
N LYS A 192 18.15 18.22 -1.49
CA LYS A 192 17.06 18.71 -2.33
C LYS A 192 17.52 18.85 -3.78
N ARG A 193 16.66 18.48 -4.73
CA ARG A 193 16.95 18.44 -6.17
C ARG A 193 16.75 19.82 -6.83
N LYS A 194 17.56 20.80 -6.40
CA LYS A 194 17.48 22.22 -6.76
C LYS A 194 17.80 22.52 -8.23
N SER A 195 18.56 21.62 -8.90
CA SER A 195 18.86 21.74 -10.32
C SER A 195 17.60 21.69 -11.19
N ASN A 196 16.51 21.10 -10.66
CA ASN A 196 15.19 21.10 -11.28
C ASN A 196 14.19 21.82 -10.38
N SER A 197 13.90 23.10 -10.68
CA SER A 197 13.03 23.96 -9.85
C SER A 197 11.63 23.37 -9.63
N ARG A 198 11.07 22.65 -10.59
CA ARG A 198 9.76 22.02 -10.48
C ARG A 198 9.77 20.85 -9.51
N ILE A 199 10.81 20.02 -9.55
CA ILE A 199 10.99 18.91 -8.61
C ILE A 199 11.28 19.43 -7.21
N ASP A 200 12.16 20.44 -7.06
CA ASP A 200 12.45 21.08 -5.78
C ASP A 200 11.20 21.69 -5.13
N GLU A 201 10.30 22.28 -5.92
CA GLU A 201 9.07 22.88 -5.43
C GLU A 201 8.01 21.83 -5.05
N ILE A 202 7.78 20.83 -5.92
CA ILE A 202 6.68 19.88 -5.78
C ILE A 202 7.06 18.70 -4.87
N GLU A 203 8.19 18.06 -5.16
CA GLU A 203 8.58 16.78 -4.54
C GLU A 203 9.43 16.97 -3.28
N ASP A 204 10.32 18.00 -3.29
CA ASP A 204 11.21 18.32 -2.16
C ASP A 204 10.73 19.55 -1.38
N GLY A 205 9.55 20.08 -1.74
CA GLY A 205 8.99 21.29 -1.17
C GLY A 205 8.19 21.08 0.10
N GLY A 206 7.69 22.20 0.63
CA GLY A 206 6.98 22.20 1.91
C GLY A 206 5.70 21.35 1.92
N ARG A 207 4.96 21.30 0.80
CA ARG A 207 3.73 20.49 0.71
C ARG A 207 4.03 19.00 0.80
N ALA A 208 5.06 18.52 0.10
CA ALA A 208 5.45 17.11 0.16
C ALA A 208 5.92 16.72 1.57
N ALA A 209 6.71 17.60 2.23
CA ALA A 209 7.12 17.40 3.62
C ALA A 209 5.93 17.35 4.59
N VAL A 210 4.93 18.23 4.44
CA VAL A 210 3.71 18.19 5.26
C VAL A 210 2.91 16.91 5.05
N VAL A 211 2.83 16.41 3.81
CA VAL A 211 2.17 15.13 3.51
C VAL A 211 2.91 13.97 4.19
N GLU A 212 4.24 13.95 4.13
CA GLU A 212 5.06 12.93 4.80
C GLU A 212 4.88 12.95 6.32
N GLU A 213 4.92 14.13 6.93
CA GLU A 213 4.67 14.32 8.38
C GLU A 213 3.26 13.85 8.76
N ALA A 214 2.24 14.20 7.97
CA ALA A 214 0.88 13.76 8.21
C ALA A 214 0.75 12.23 8.14
N ILE A 215 1.46 11.57 7.22
CA ILE A 215 1.53 10.12 7.14
C ILE A 215 2.20 9.55 8.39
N SER A 216 3.31 10.14 8.86
CA SER A 216 4.03 9.70 10.05
C SER A 216 3.17 9.77 11.30
N VAL A 217 2.42 10.87 11.50
CA VAL A 217 1.46 11.01 12.60
C VAL A 217 0.32 9.99 12.49
N LEU A 218 -0.22 9.79 11.28
CA LEU A 218 -1.32 8.84 11.05
C LEU A 218 -0.88 7.41 11.35
N VAL A 219 0.29 7.01 10.87
CA VAL A 219 0.91 5.72 11.11
C VAL A 219 1.18 5.54 12.61
N PHE A 220 1.75 6.54 13.28
CA PHE A 220 2.02 6.50 14.71
C PHE A 220 0.75 6.28 15.55
N ASN A 221 -0.32 6.99 15.25
CA ASN A 221 -1.59 6.91 15.99
C ASN A 221 -2.33 5.58 15.78
N GLU A 222 -2.11 4.89 14.65
CA GLU A 222 -2.74 3.59 14.36
C GLU A 222 -2.07 2.42 15.12
N ALA A 223 -0.80 2.53 15.45
CA ALA A 223 0.00 1.45 16.01
C ALA A 223 -0.49 0.87 17.34
N PRO A 224 -0.95 1.66 18.34
CA PRO A 224 -1.46 1.12 19.58
C PRO A 224 -2.64 0.17 19.39
N GLN A 225 -3.51 0.46 18.41
CA GLN A 225 -4.68 -0.35 18.09
C GLN A 225 -4.29 -1.69 17.43
N ARG A 226 -3.07 -1.79 16.92
CA ARG A 226 -2.52 -2.96 16.21
C ARG A 226 -1.41 -3.67 17.00
N GLY A 227 -1.35 -3.48 18.32
CA GLY A 227 -0.30 -4.12 19.12
C GLY A 227 1.11 -3.75 18.71
N TRP A 228 1.32 -2.54 18.19
CA TRP A 228 2.60 -2.01 17.72
C TRP A 228 3.25 -2.84 16.61
N TYR A 229 2.44 -3.54 15.81
CA TYR A 229 2.87 -4.44 14.72
C TYR A 229 3.85 -5.56 15.14
N GLY A 230 3.93 -5.87 16.44
CA GLY A 230 4.98 -6.77 16.98
C GLY A 230 4.83 -8.25 16.62
N LYS A 231 3.59 -8.76 16.44
CA LYS A 231 3.31 -10.16 16.05
C LYS A 231 2.53 -10.26 14.73
N GLU A 232 1.89 -9.19 14.31
CA GLU A 232 1.06 -9.16 13.11
C GLU A 232 1.78 -8.40 12.00
N SER A 233 2.10 -9.09 10.93
CA SER A 233 2.70 -8.50 9.73
C SER A 233 1.68 -7.78 8.83
N SER A 234 0.52 -7.36 9.37
CA SER A 234 -0.55 -6.74 8.59
C SER A 234 -0.80 -5.29 8.97
N VAL A 235 -0.60 -4.39 8.01
CA VAL A 235 -1.04 -2.99 8.08
C VAL A 235 -2.45 -2.91 7.54
N ASP A 236 -3.31 -2.10 8.16
CA ASP A 236 -4.69 -1.92 7.75
C ASP A 236 -4.80 -1.42 6.30
N ILE A 237 -5.68 -2.05 5.53
CA ILE A 237 -5.87 -1.69 4.12
C ILE A 237 -6.49 -0.30 3.94
N GLY A 238 -7.29 0.16 4.90
CA GLY A 238 -7.86 1.51 4.91
C GLY A 238 -6.80 2.57 5.11
N LEU A 239 -5.84 2.31 6.02
CA LEU A 239 -4.65 3.16 6.22
C LEU A 239 -3.84 3.25 4.92
N LEU A 240 -3.51 2.11 4.31
CA LEU A 240 -2.76 2.08 3.04
C LEU A 240 -3.48 2.84 1.92
N LYS A 241 -4.80 2.67 1.78
CA LYS A 241 -5.60 3.43 0.81
C LYS A 241 -5.60 4.93 1.09
N THR A 242 -5.58 5.33 2.35
CA THR A 242 -5.50 6.74 2.75
C THR A 242 -4.15 7.33 2.39
N ILE A 243 -3.05 6.63 2.67
CA ILE A 243 -1.69 7.03 2.28
C ILE A 243 -1.58 7.18 0.76
N ILE A 244 -2.06 6.20 -0.02
CA ILE A 244 -2.06 6.25 -1.49
C ILE A 244 -2.83 7.49 -2.01
N ARG A 245 -3.95 7.87 -1.38
CA ARG A 245 -4.70 9.07 -1.76
C ARG A 245 -3.97 10.36 -1.42
N LEU A 246 -3.33 10.44 -0.25
CA LEU A 246 -2.55 11.60 0.17
C LEU A 246 -1.35 11.85 -0.77
N THR A 247 -0.77 10.79 -1.30
CA THR A 247 0.43 10.84 -2.14
C THR A 247 0.14 10.83 -3.64
N ALA A 248 -1.12 10.83 -4.07
CA ALA A 248 -1.51 10.67 -5.48
C ALA A 248 -0.91 11.71 -6.44
N GLY A 249 -0.58 12.91 -5.94
CA GLY A 249 0.04 13.99 -6.73
C GLY A 249 1.56 14.07 -6.61
N LEU A 250 2.22 13.13 -5.95
CA LEU A 250 3.67 13.09 -5.71
C LEU A 250 4.31 11.88 -6.42
N GLU A 251 5.61 11.93 -6.68
CA GLU A 251 6.35 10.86 -7.38
C GLU A 251 6.24 9.50 -6.67
N VAL A 252 6.13 9.49 -5.34
CA VAL A 252 5.95 8.31 -4.52
C VAL A 252 4.63 7.55 -4.79
N HIS A 253 3.70 8.13 -5.58
CA HIS A 253 2.49 7.43 -6.03
C HIS A 253 2.81 6.16 -6.84
N ARG A 254 4.03 6.02 -7.37
CA ARG A 254 4.52 4.82 -8.06
C ARG A 254 4.76 3.65 -7.09
N CYS A 255 4.99 3.94 -5.81
CA CYS A 255 5.18 2.91 -4.79
C CYS A 255 3.88 2.18 -4.50
N THR A 256 3.98 0.86 -4.36
CA THR A 256 2.85 -0.02 -4.10
C THR A 256 2.44 0.01 -2.63
N ALA A 257 1.21 -0.40 -2.33
CA ALA A 257 0.76 -0.56 -0.94
C ALA A 257 1.63 -1.55 -0.16
N LYS A 258 2.21 -2.55 -0.84
CA LYS A 258 3.12 -3.51 -0.23
C LYS A 258 4.45 -2.89 0.18
N GLN A 259 4.98 -1.95 -0.61
CA GLN A 259 6.18 -1.17 -0.23
C GLN A 259 5.88 -0.25 0.95
N TRP A 260 4.75 0.45 0.94
CA TRP A 260 4.29 1.24 2.09
C TRP A 260 4.15 0.38 3.36
N LYS A 261 3.53 -0.80 3.24
CA LYS A 261 3.45 -1.77 4.35
C LYS A 261 4.84 -2.14 4.87
N ALA A 262 5.79 -2.45 3.97
CA ALA A 262 7.15 -2.80 4.35
C ALA A 262 7.86 -1.64 5.07
N ALA A 263 7.72 -0.41 4.58
CA ALA A 263 8.27 0.78 5.21
C ALA A 263 7.70 1.00 6.62
N ILE A 264 6.37 0.90 6.77
CA ILE A 264 5.69 1.05 8.07
C ILE A 264 6.19 0.00 9.08
N ILE A 265 6.25 -1.27 8.68
CA ILE A 265 6.68 -2.36 9.57
C ILE A 265 8.14 -2.20 9.96
N GLN A 266 9.04 -1.89 9.02
CA GLN A 266 10.45 -1.67 9.32
C GLN A 266 10.66 -0.44 10.21
N GLY A 267 9.93 0.66 9.93
CA GLY A 267 9.93 1.85 10.76
C GLY A 267 9.52 1.56 12.19
N TYR A 268 8.45 0.82 12.40
CA TYR A 268 8.01 0.43 13.75
C TYR A 268 8.96 -0.52 14.45
N THR A 269 9.55 -1.47 13.74
CA THR A 269 10.54 -2.37 14.31
C THR A 269 11.73 -1.57 14.87
N ALA A 270 12.25 -0.62 14.11
CA ALA A 270 13.34 0.24 14.54
C ALA A 270 12.90 1.23 15.63
N PHE A 271 11.69 1.82 15.52
CA PHE A 271 11.11 2.71 16.52
C PHE A 271 11.04 2.06 17.90
N LYS A 272 10.52 0.84 17.97
CA LYS A 272 10.41 0.11 19.24
C LYS A 272 11.79 -0.18 19.84
N GLN A 273 12.76 -0.59 19.03
CA GLN A 273 14.12 -0.81 19.49
C GLN A 273 14.78 0.48 20.01
N LEU A 274 14.60 1.60 19.32
CA LEU A 274 15.09 2.91 19.77
C LEU A 274 14.45 3.33 21.10
N GLN A 275 13.16 3.07 21.28
CA GLN A 275 12.45 3.37 22.51
C GLN A 275 12.91 2.48 23.66
N ASP A 276 13.01 1.17 23.45
CA ASP A 276 13.40 0.18 24.46
C ASP A 276 14.84 0.40 24.95
N HIS A 277 15.76 0.78 24.05
CA HIS A 277 17.17 1.00 24.37
C HIS A 277 17.55 2.49 24.57
N ARG A 278 16.57 3.41 24.53
CA ARG A 278 16.76 4.86 24.70
C ARG A 278 17.76 5.46 23.70
N GLY A 279 17.68 5.01 22.46
CA GLY A 279 18.55 5.42 21.36
C GLY A 279 19.18 4.25 20.63
N GLY A 280 20.20 4.53 19.83
CA GLY A 280 20.91 3.53 19.02
C GLY A 280 21.23 4.05 17.64
N ARG A 281 21.80 3.17 16.81
CA ARG A 281 22.12 3.44 15.42
C ARG A 281 21.14 2.72 14.50
N VAL A 282 20.72 3.41 13.45
CA VAL A 282 19.88 2.87 12.38
C VAL A 282 20.65 3.00 11.08
N ASP A 283 20.90 1.90 10.42
CA ASP A 283 21.52 1.83 9.10
C ASP A 283 20.40 1.79 8.05
N VAL A 284 20.51 2.66 7.07
CA VAL A 284 19.56 2.88 5.97
C VAL A 284 20.20 2.39 4.68
N ASP A 285 19.56 1.45 3.98
CA ASP A 285 20.04 0.92 2.69
C ASP A 285 18.89 1.00 1.68
N LEU A 286 18.99 1.94 0.74
CA LEU A 286 17.98 2.20 -0.29
C LEU A 286 18.00 1.11 -1.37
N ASP A 287 19.18 0.54 -1.69
CA ASP A 287 19.30 -0.47 -2.73
C ASP A 287 18.68 -1.79 -2.28
N ARG A 288 18.85 -2.14 -0.99
CA ARG A 288 18.24 -3.32 -0.38
C ARG A 288 16.85 -3.08 0.19
N GLN A 289 16.39 -1.85 0.20
CA GLN A 289 15.12 -1.43 0.82
C GLN A 289 15.02 -1.86 2.28
N THR A 290 16.11 -1.69 3.07
CA THR A 290 16.18 -2.14 4.46
C THR A 290 16.56 -1.04 5.43
N LEU A 291 15.97 -1.16 6.64
CA LEU A 291 16.29 -0.37 7.82
C LEU A 291 16.77 -1.32 8.92
N THR A 292 18.01 -1.18 9.36
CA THR A 292 18.60 -2.09 10.36
C THR A 292 18.99 -1.33 11.61
N TYR A 293 18.49 -1.79 12.76
CA TYR A 293 18.79 -1.19 14.06
C TYR A 293 19.97 -1.86 14.75
N TYR A 294 20.78 -1.06 15.45
CA TYR A 294 21.85 -1.48 16.33
C TYR A 294 21.75 -0.76 17.69
N PRO A 295 21.83 -1.48 18.82
CA PRO A 295 21.75 -0.86 20.15
C PRO A 295 22.95 0.06 20.40
N PRO A 296 22.81 1.04 21.34
CA PRO A 296 23.96 1.83 21.76
C PRO A 296 25.04 0.93 22.40
N PRO A 297 26.32 1.30 22.29
CA PRO A 297 27.38 0.55 22.94
C PRO A 297 27.13 0.51 24.46
N VAL A 298 27.31 -0.67 25.05
CA VAL A 298 27.23 -0.82 26.52
C VAL A 298 28.42 -0.04 27.13
N PRO A 299 28.20 0.86 28.10
CA PRO A 299 29.29 1.56 28.75
C PRO A 299 30.24 0.54 29.37
N GLU A 300 31.54 0.66 29.09
CA GLU A 300 32.56 -0.13 29.78
C GLU A 300 32.46 0.13 31.29
N GLY A 301 32.05 -0.89 32.06
CA GLY A 301 31.91 -0.83 33.51
C GLY A 301 30.49 -1.09 34.08
N ALA A 302 29.54 -1.54 33.26
CA ALA A 302 28.18 -1.89 33.69
C ALA A 302 27.95 -3.42 33.89
N LEU A 303 29.01 -4.18 34.14
CA LEU A 303 28.99 -5.60 34.55
C LEU A 303 29.30 -5.70 36.05
#